data_4ea077ca6509ec289e43c46e876726b6
#
_entry.id   4ea077ca6509ec289e43c46e876726b6
#
_cell.length_a   1.000
_cell.length_b   1.000
_cell.length_c   1.000
_cell.angle_alpha   90.00
_cell.angle_beta   90.00
_cell.angle_gamma   90.00
#
_symmetry.space_group_name_H-M   'P 1'
#
loop_
_entity.id
_entity.type
_entity.pdbx_description
1 polymer ?
#
loop_
_entity_poly.entity_id
_entity_poly.type
_entity_poly.pdbx_seq_one_letter_code
_entity_poly.pdbx_strand_id
1 'polypeptide(L)'
;MRSDIISGATFPDYELTDHTAKRRKLSELQGQNPMVLVLSRGGFCPKDRRQAEGLVQLHRELEVGYCRLVTISTDNLTETNEYRTGIGAHWPFLSDAGRIVQKDLDIAEYTDPLQDRKSVV
;
A
#
# COMPACT_ATOMS: atom_id res chain seq x y z
N MET A 1 -6.58 8.18 12.66
CA MET A 1 -7.16 6.96 12.05
C MET A 1 -8.62 6.87 12.43
N ARG A 2 -9.45 6.47 11.52
CA ARG A 2 -10.89 6.30 11.76
C ARG A 2 -11.11 5.32 12.92
N SER A 3 -12.03 5.65 13.81
CA SER A 3 -12.15 4.92 15.08
C SER A 3 -12.66 3.48 14.93
N ASP A 4 -13.27 3.15 13.79
CA ASP A 4 -13.75 1.79 13.55
C ASP A 4 -12.67 0.89 12.90
N ILE A 5 -11.48 1.41 12.65
CA ILE A 5 -10.37 0.62 12.13
C ILE A 5 -9.58 0.11 13.33
N ILE A 6 -10.05 -1.01 13.86
CA ILE A 6 -9.47 -1.66 15.04
C ILE A 6 -9.31 -3.15 14.75
N SER A 7 -8.54 -3.79 15.59
CA SER A 7 -8.34 -5.24 15.48
C SER A 7 -9.67 -5.98 15.57
N GLY A 8 -9.92 -6.90 14.65
CA GLY A 8 -11.14 -7.67 14.60
C GLY A 8 -12.27 -7.03 13.79
N ALA A 9 -12.12 -5.77 13.40
CA ALA A 9 -13.14 -5.10 12.57
C ALA A 9 -12.90 -5.42 11.09
N THR A 10 -13.93 -5.18 10.27
CA THR A 10 -13.82 -5.35 8.83
C THR A 10 -13.20 -4.09 8.22
N PHE A 11 -12.12 -4.28 7.47
CA PHE A 11 -11.48 -3.17 6.77
C PHE A 11 -12.33 -2.77 5.57
N PRO A 12 -12.49 -1.46 5.31
CA PRO A 12 -13.28 -1.00 4.17
C PRO A 12 -12.72 -1.50 2.84
N ASP A 13 -13.60 -1.76 1.89
CA ASP A 13 -13.20 -2.16 0.54
C ASP A 13 -13.02 -0.91 -0.32
N TYR A 14 -11.88 -0.79 -0.97
CA TYR A 14 -11.57 0.33 -1.86
C TYR A 14 -11.34 -0.18 -3.27
N GLU A 15 -11.72 0.65 -4.25
CA GLU A 15 -11.42 0.40 -5.64
C GLU A 15 -10.46 1.47 -6.14
N LEU A 16 -9.30 1.05 -6.60
CA LEU A 16 -8.23 1.95 -7.05
C LEU A 16 -7.62 1.40 -8.34
N THR A 17 -6.87 2.26 -9.03
CA THR A 17 -6.17 1.86 -10.25
C THR A 17 -4.86 1.17 -9.89
N ASP A 18 -4.64 -0.02 -10.44
CA ASP A 18 -3.41 -0.75 -10.17
C ASP A 18 -2.28 -0.31 -11.13
N HIS A 19 -1.10 -0.90 -10.95
CA HIS A 19 0.08 -0.57 -11.75
C HIS A 19 -0.07 -0.89 -13.24
N THR A 20 -1.09 -1.66 -13.61
CA THR A 20 -1.38 -1.96 -15.01
C THR A 20 -2.49 -1.08 -15.57
N ALA A 21 -2.88 -0.05 -14.84
CA ALA A 21 -3.94 0.90 -15.20
C ALA A 21 -5.36 0.30 -15.17
N LYS A 22 -5.55 -0.81 -14.47
CA LYS A 22 -6.87 -1.41 -14.29
C LYS A 22 -7.44 -1.05 -12.94
N ARG A 23 -8.77 -0.88 -12.89
CA ARG A 23 -9.46 -0.65 -11.61
C ARG A 23 -9.57 -1.98 -10.89
N ARG A 24 -9.15 -2.01 -9.63
CA ARG A 24 -9.16 -3.21 -8.82
C ARG A 24 -9.73 -2.92 -7.44
N LYS A 25 -10.50 -3.86 -6.90
CA LYS A 25 -11.02 -3.77 -5.54
C LYS A 25 -10.10 -4.55 -4.61
N LEU A 26 -9.93 -4.07 -3.38
CA LEU A 26 -9.12 -4.79 -2.39
C LEU A 26 -9.67 -6.18 -2.14
N SER A 27 -11.00 -6.32 -2.04
CA SER A 27 -11.64 -7.61 -1.83
C SER A 27 -11.34 -8.59 -2.95
N GLU A 28 -11.27 -8.10 -4.18
CA GLU A 28 -10.93 -8.90 -5.35
C GLU A 28 -9.48 -9.38 -5.28
N LEU A 29 -8.57 -8.52 -4.89
CA LEU A 29 -7.16 -8.87 -4.79
C LEU A 29 -6.89 -9.82 -3.64
N GLN A 30 -7.66 -9.69 -2.57
CA GLN A 30 -7.52 -10.56 -1.41
C GLN A 30 -8.06 -11.96 -1.69
N GLY A 31 -9.20 -12.07 -2.34
CA GLY A 31 -9.89 -13.34 -2.49
C GLY A 31 -10.27 -13.89 -1.12
N GLN A 32 -9.91 -15.13 -0.85
CA GLN A 32 -10.18 -15.79 0.43
C GLN A 32 -8.93 -15.98 1.28
N ASN A 33 -7.88 -15.21 0.97
CA ASN A 33 -6.60 -15.36 1.65
C ASN A 33 -6.35 -14.18 2.60
N PRO A 34 -5.50 -14.38 3.60
CA PRO A 34 -5.01 -13.24 4.38
C PRO A 34 -4.28 -12.25 3.49
N MET A 35 -4.38 -10.97 3.82
CA MET A 35 -3.71 -9.92 3.04
C MET A 35 -2.92 -9.00 3.94
N VAL A 36 -1.69 -8.71 3.54
CA VAL A 36 -0.89 -7.65 4.14
C VAL A 36 -1.04 -6.43 3.25
N LEU A 37 -1.64 -5.38 3.81
CA LEU A 37 -1.88 -4.14 3.09
C LEU A 37 -0.91 -3.09 3.59
N VAL A 38 -0.10 -2.55 2.69
CA VAL A 38 0.88 -1.53 3.02
C VAL A 38 0.41 -0.19 2.45
N LEU A 39 0.29 0.80 3.32
CA LEU A 39 -0.05 2.16 2.90
C LEU A 39 1.24 2.96 2.83
N SER A 40 1.65 3.31 1.61
CA SER A 40 2.92 3.97 1.35
C SER A 40 2.71 5.43 0.97
N ARG A 41 3.62 6.29 1.42
CA ARG A 41 3.63 7.70 1.02
C ARG A 41 4.20 7.90 -0.37
N GLY A 42 4.76 6.85 -0.96
CA GLY A 42 5.29 6.90 -2.31
C GLY A 42 6.75 6.51 -2.39
N GLY A 43 7.20 6.32 -3.63
CA GLY A 43 8.56 5.87 -3.89
C GLY A 43 9.64 6.89 -3.54
N PHE A 44 9.28 8.15 -3.30
CA PHE A 44 10.22 9.18 -2.89
C PHE A 44 10.67 9.05 -1.43
N CYS A 45 9.90 8.32 -0.61
CA CYS A 45 10.18 8.21 0.82
C CYS A 45 11.20 7.10 1.07
N PRO A 46 12.41 7.42 1.58
CA PRO A 46 13.44 6.38 1.79
C PRO A 46 13.02 5.29 2.76
N LYS A 47 12.25 5.65 3.78
CA LYS A 47 11.76 4.65 4.74
C LYS A 47 10.80 3.68 4.10
N ASP A 48 9.86 4.20 3.30
CA ASP A 48 8.88 3.37 2.62
C ASP A 48 9.54 2.48 1.59
N ARG A 49 10.53 3.00 0.86
CA ARG A 49 11.28 2.19 -0.09
C ARG A 49 12.03 1.07 0.61
N ARG A 50 12.66 1.37 1.73
CA ARG A 50 13.43 0.36 2.49
C ARG A 50 12.50 -0.72 3.02
N GLN A 51 11.33 -0.35 3.53
CA GLN A 51 10.33 -1.31 3.97
C GLN A 51 9.88 -2.19 2.82
N ALA A 52 9.60 -1.59 1.68
CA ALA A 52 9.16 -2.32 0.50
C ALA A 52 10.23 -3.28 -0.01
N GLU A 53 11.49 -2.85 0.01
CA GLU A 53 12.60 -3.73 -0.37
C GLU A 53 12.70 -4.94 0.56
N GLY A 54 12.46 -4.74 1.86
CA GLY A 54 12.40 -5.84 2.81
C GLY A 54 11.26 -6.81 2.50
N LEU A 55 10.13 -6.28 2.08
CA LEU A 55 8.98 -7.11 1.70
C LEU A 55 9.27 -7.92 0.43
N VAL A 56 10.05 -7.38 -0.50
CA VAL A 56 10.45 -8.13 -1.69
C VAL A 56 11.18 -9.40 -1.28
N GLN A 57 12.04 -9.31 -0.27
CA GLN A 57 12.78 -10.47 0.23
C GLN A 57 11.85 -11.53 0.84
N LEU A 58 10.74 -11.11 1.43
CA LEU A 58 9.83 -12.02 2.11
C LEU A 58 8.66 -12.48 1.24
N HIS A 59 8.49 -11.88 0.08
CA HIS A 59 7.28 -12.11 -0.73
C HIS A 59 7.07 -13.58 -1.08
N ARG A 60 8.15 -14.28 -1.38
CA ARG A 60 8.06 -15.70 -1.75
C ARG A 60 7.51 -16.53 -0.59
N GLU A 61 7.98 -16.28 0.63
CA GLU A 61 7.48 -16.97 1.80
C GLU A 61 6.02 -16.64 2.08
N LEU A 62 5.64 -15.38 1.85
CA LEU A 62 4.25 -14.98 2.01
C LEU A 62 3.34 -15.71 1.02
N GLU A 63 3.80 -15.86 -0.22
CA GLU A 63 3.04 -16.61 -1.22
C GLU A 63 2.87 -18.06 -0.85
N VAL A 64 3.93 -18.70 -0.34
CA VAL A 64 3.87 -20.08 0.11
C VAL A 64 2.84 -20.25 1.23
N GLY A 65 2.71 -19.23 2.10
CA GLY A 65 1.70 -19.22 3.16
C GLY A 65 0.33 -18.76 2.69
N TYR A 66 0.12 -18.62 1.40
CA TYR A 66 -1.13 -18.12 0.82
C TYR A 66 -1.50 -16.72 1.29
N CYS A 67 -0.52 -15.90 1.65
CA CYS A 67 -0.75 -14.53 2.06
C CYS A 67 -0.60 -13.60 0.86
N ARG A 68 -1.59 -12.74 0.65
CA ARG A 68 -1.55 -11.73 -0.43
C ARG A 68 -0.88 -10.47 0.08
N LEU A 69 -0.13 -9.81 -0.79
CA LEU A 69 0.53 -8.56 -0.47
C LEU A 69 0.05 -7.50 -1.45
N VAL A 70 -0.37 -6.35 -0.94
CA VAL A 70 -0.85 -5.23 -1.75
C VAL A 70 -0.30 -3.94 -1.17
N THR A 71 0.17 -3.04 -2.02
CA THR A 71 0.63 -1.70 -1.61
C THR A 71 -0.29 -0.65 -2.21
N ILE A 72 -0.72 0.29 -1.40
CA ILE A 72 -1.41 1.49 -1.86
C ILE A 72 -0.45 2.66 -1.70
N SER A 73 -0.14 3.34 -2.80
CA SER A 73 0.78 4.46 -2.81
C SER A 73 0.05 5.75 -3.15
N THR A 74 0.46 6.86 -2.56
CA THR A 74 -0.09 8.17 -2.91
C THR A 74 0.54 8.76 -4.17
N ASP A 75 1.41 8.02 -4.83
CA ASP A 75 1.98 8.41 -6.12
C ASP A 75 0.94 8.32 -7.24
N ASN A 76 1.17 9.04 -8.34
CA ASN A 76 0.36 8.85 -9.53
C ASN A 76 0.71 7.51 -10.19
N LEU A 77 0.01 7.17 -11.26
CA LEU A 77 0.19 5.86 -11.90
C LEU A 77 1.61 5.63 -12.39
N THR A 78 2.21 6.62 -13.04
CA THR A 78 3.56 6.50 -13.57
C THR A 78 4.58 6.31 -12.44
N GLU A 79 4.48 7.13 -11.41
CA GLU A 79 5.37 7.03 -10.24
C GLU A 79 5.20 5.72 -9.50
N THR A 80 3.97 5.25 -9.38
CA THR A 80 3.66 3.98 -8.72
C THR A 80 4.33 2.82 -9.46
N ASN A 81 4.26 2.84 -10.79
CA ASN A 81 4.87 1.81 -11.60
C ASN A 81 6.41 1.87 -11.55
N GLU A 82 6.98 3.06 -11.54
CA GLU A 82 8.42 3.22 -11.39
C GLU A 82 8.90 2.70 -10.04
N TYR A 83 8.16 3.01 -8.99
CA TYR A 83 8.47 2.55 -7.65
C TYR A 83 8.45 1.02 -7.59
N ARG A 84 7.38 0.41 -8.08
CA ARG A 84 7.23 -1.04 -8.09
C ARG A 84 8.35 -1.72 -8.86
N THR A 85 8.64 -1.21 -10.06
CA THR A 85 9.68 -1.76 -10.92
C THR A 85 11.07 -1.56 -10.29
N GLY A 86 11.30 -0.38 -9.73
CA GLY A 86 12.60 -0.02 -9.17
C GLY A 86 13.02 -0.89 -8.00
N ILE A 87 12.08 -1.36 -7.19
CA ILE A 87 12.38 -2.24 -6.08
C ILE A 87 12.25 -3.73 -6.43
N GLY A 88 11.79 -4.04 -7.63
CA GLY A 88 11.63 -5.43 -8.07
C GLY A 88 10.43 -6.13 -7.45
N ALA A 89 9.39 -5.41 -7.12
CA ALA A 89 8.20 -5.99 -6.52
C ALA A 89 7.36 -6.73 -7.53
N HIS A 90 6.68 -7.80 -7.10
CA HIS A 90 5.84 -8.64 -7.96
C HIS A 90 4.38 -8.69 -7.51
N TRP A 91 4.01 -7.93 -6.50
CA TRP A 91 2.62 -7.86 -6.04
C TRP A 91 1.96 -6.59 -6.57
N PRO A 92 0.60 -6.49 -6.50
CA PRO A 92 -0.09 -5.31 -7.01
C PRO A 92 0.23 -4.06 -6.20
N PHE A 93 0.46 -2.96 -6.91
CA PHE A 93 0.56 -1.63 -6.36
C PHE A 93 -0.62 -0.83 -6.86
N LEU A 94 -1.35 -0.18 -5.96
CA LEU A 94 -2.49 0.64 -6.30
C LEU A 94 -2.13 2.11 -6.14
N SER A 95 -2.59 2.93 -7.08
CA SER A 95 -2.32 4.36 -7.07
C SER A 95 -3.49 5.09 -6.39
N ASP A 96 -3.19 5.88 -5.37
CA ASP A 96 -4.16 6.71 -4.68
C ASP A 96 -3.66 8.16 -4.66
N ALA A 97 -3.42 8.72 -5.86
CA ALA A 97 -2.91 10.08 -5.99
C ALA A 97 -3.85 11.12 -5.37
N GLY A 98 -5.14 10.83 -5.35
CA GLY A 98 -6.14 11.70 -4.71
C GLY A 98 -6.20 11.55 -3.21
N ARG A 99 -5.46 10.63 -2.63
CA ARG A 99 -5.42 10.35 -1.19
C ARG A 99 -6.79 10.01 -0.62
N ILE A 100 -7.60 9.30 -1.41
CA ILE A 100 -8.96 8.93 -1.02
C ILE A 100 -8.95 8.01 0.19
N VAL A 101 -8.10 7.00 0.18
CA VAL A 101 -7.98 6.05 1.28
C VAL A 101 -7.49 6.76 2.55
N GLN A 102 -6.49 7.60 2.41
CA GLN A 102 -5.91 8.31 3.53
C GLN A 102 -6.94 9.23 4.19
N LYS A 103 -7.71 9.95 3.38
CA LYS A 103 -8.75 10.83 3.88
C LYS A 103 -9.90 10.06 4.51
N ASP A 104 -10.32 8.97 3.89
CA ASP A 104 -11.42 8.17 4.39
C ASP A 104 -11.07 7.50 5.72
N LEU A 105 -9.83 7.05 5.87
CA LEU A 105 -9.37 6.44 7.12
C LEU A 105 -8.98 7.46 8.19
N ASP A 106 -9.07 8.75 7.87
CA ASP A 106 -8.70 9.83 8.78
C ASP A 106 -7.27 9.67 9.28
N ILE A 107 -6.36 9.45 8.35
CA ILE A 107 -4.94 9.33 8.65
C ILE A 107 -4.29 10.68 8.43
N ALA A 108 -3.68 11.23 9.50
CA ALA A 108 -2.96 12.48 9.41
C ALA A 108 -1.58 12.22 8.82
N GLU A 109 -1.17 13.07 7.90
CA GLU A 109 0.16 13.04 7.35
C GLU A 109 0.94 14.20 7.96
N TYR A 110 1.98 13.88 8.66
CA TYR A 110 2.82 14.89 9.30
C TYR A 110 3.86 15.38 8.32
N THR A 111 3.98 16.69 8.20
CA THR A 111 5.04 17.31 7.41
C THR A 111 5.97 18.02 8.36
N ASP A 112 6.67 17.27 9.17
CA ASP A 112 7.66 17.82 10.07
C ASP A 112 9.01 17.85 9.35
N PRO A 113 9.59 19.02 9.08
CA PRO A 113 10.85 19.09 8.35
C PRO A 113 11.99 18.36 9.07
N LEU A 114 11.87 18.18 10.38
CA LEU A 114 12.92 17.52 11.15
C LEU A 114 12.73 16.01 11.20
N GLN A 115 11.49 15.55 11.18
CA GLN A 115 11.22 14.14 11.30
C GLN A 115 10.72 13.51 10.08
N ASP A 116 10.01 14.25 9.31
CA ASP A 116 9.55 13.69 8.15
C ASP A 116 8.94 12.44 8.16
N ARG A 117 8.11 12.11 8.57
CA ARG A 117 7.47 11.09 8.65
C ARG A 117 6.88 10.48 8.48
N LYS A 118 6.29 9.80 8.15
CA LYS A 118 6.13 8.74 8.35
C LYS A 118 5.43 7.95 7.59
N SER A 119 5.72 6.73 7.38
CA SER A 119 4.95 5.78 6.66
C SER A 119 3.76 5.37 7.48
N VAL A 120 2.73 4.93 6.80
CA VAL A 120 1.50 4.45 7.40
C VAL A 120 1.34 3.02 6.97
N VAL A 121 1.19 2.14 7.93
CA VAL A 121 1.13 0.71 7.65
C VAL A 121 -0.06 0.10 8.35
#